data_c038394a68f4b9904ba144a36f213d5c
#
_entry.id   c038394a68f4b9904ba144a36f213d5c
#
_cell.length_a   1.000
_cell.length_b   1.000
_cell.length_c   1.000
_cell.angle_alpha   90.00
_cell.angle_beta   90.00
_cell.angle_gamma   90.00
#
_symmetry.space_group_name_H-M   'P 1'
#
loop_
_entity.id
_entity.type
_entity.pdbx_description
1 polymer ?
#
loop_
_entity_poly.entity_id
_entity_poly.type
_entity_poly.pdbx_seq_one_letter_code
_entity_poly.pdbx_strand_id
1 'polypeptide(L)'
;MPSVVTASQLRTVLGVSVSLYSDSYLDEIINTSEAVILPMLVANTSAVNAYKLTDNVATYYTQRAHHFVAGQSVIVTGLPAPFSATVTVVDVHEYRFTAAITNANVTLREIIPTGTATLSGYSAADIYANTPAIESAILAVCTEVFQSRIAAGGEIQGVDFASTPYRMGRSLTNRVSTLLMPYLDVETVVQ
;
A
#
# COMPACT_ATOMS: atom_id res chain seq x y z
N MET A 1 -0.09 8.49 -7.70
CA MET A 1 1.09 8.25 -8.56
C MET A 1 1.73 6.96 -8.10
N PRO A 2 2.13 6.07 -9.01
CA PRO A 2 2.89 4.87 -8.66
C PRO A 2 4.17 5.25 -7.90
N SER A 3 4.58 4.41 -6.97
CA SER A 3 5.69 4.73 -6.05
C SER A 3 6.91 3.84 -6.21
N VAL A 4 6.73 2.61 -6.67
CA VAL A 4 7.82 1.62 -6.84
C VAL A 4 8.07 1.34 -8.31
N VAL A 5 7.03 1.20 -9.13
CA VAL A 5 7.10 0.88 -10.56
C VAL A 5 6.54 2.02 -11.39
N THR A 6 7.13 2.32 -12.54
CA THR A 6 6.69 3.37 -13.46
C THR A 6 5.86 2.84 -14.63
N ALA A 7 5.00 3.68 -15.22
CA ALA A 7 4.26 3.34 -16.45
C ALA A 7 5.20 2.94 -17.60
N SER A 8 6.39 3.53 -17.67
CA SER A 8 7.40 3.19 -18.69
C SER A 8 7.94 1.77 -18.52
N GLN A 9 8.22 1.34 -17.28
CA GLN A 9 8.64 -0.03 -16.98
C GLN A 9 7.54 -1.03 -17.34
N LEU A 10 6.30 -0.76 -16.90
CA LEU A 10 5.16 -1.63 -17.21
C LEU A 10 4.93 -1.72 -18.73
N ARG A 11 5.00 -0.60 -19.44
CA ARG A 11 4.87 -0.56 -20.90
C ARG A 11 5.91 -1.44 -21.60
N THR A 12 7.16 -1.40 -21.13
CA THR A 12 8.24 -2.23 -21.65
C THR A 12 7.95 -3.71 -21.47
N VAL A 13 7.44 -4.10 -20.31
CA VAL A 13 7.08 -5.50 -19.99
C VAL A 13 5.90 -5.97 -20.84
N LEU A 14 4.88 -5.12 -21.04
CA LEU A 14 3.70 -5.46 -21.82
C LEU A 14 3.94 -5.41 -23.34
N GLY A 15 4.99 -4.74 -23.80
CA GLY A 15 5.28 -4.54 -25.23
C GLY A 15 4.23 -3.65 -25.94
N VAL A 16 3.58 -2.73 -25.22
CA VAL A 16 2.51 -1.88 -25.75
C VAL A 16 2.98 -0.46 -26.05
N SER A 17 2.35 0.20 -27.03
CA SER A 17 2.70 1.56 -27.40
C SER A 17 1.95 2.62 -26.57
N VAL A 18 2.54 3.82 -26.48
CA VAL A 18 1.93 4.99 -25.81
C VAL A 18 0.64 5.42 -26.50
N SER A 19 0.54 5.22 -27.82
CA SER A 19 -0.65 5.59 -28.60
C SER A 19 -1.88 4.73 -28.30
N LEU A 20 -1.67 3.49 -27.82
CA LEU A 20 -2.76 2.57 -27.46
C LEU A 20 -3.16 2.68 -26.00
N TYR A 21 -2.17 2.85 -25.10
CA TYR A 21 -2.41 2.91 -23.66
C TYR A 21 -1.68 4.12 -23.07
N SER A 22 -2.43 5.07 -22.52
CA SER A 22 -1.89 6.27 -21.88
C SER A 22 -1.15 5.93 -20.58
N ASP A 23 -0.25 6.81 -20.16
CA ASP A 23 0.44 6.65 -18.86
C ASP A 23 -0.54 6.62 -17.70
N SER A 24 -1.60 7.45 -17.73
CA SER A 24 -2.61 7.48 -16.66
C SER A 24 -3.36 6.15 -16.54
N TYR A 25 -3.61 5.43 -17.63
CA TYR A 25 -4.23 4.11 -17.61
C TYR A 25 -3.30 3.06 -16.98
N LEU A 26 -2.02 3.10 -17.34
CA LEU A 26 -1.02 2.19 -16.76
C LEU A 26 -0.74 2.52 -15.29
N ASP A 27 -0.70 3.80 -14.93
CA ASP A 27 -0.56 4.26 -13.53
C ASP A 27 -1.71 3.75 -12.65
N GLU A 28 -2.94 3.70 -13.17
CA GLU A 28 -4.07 3.13 -12.42
C GLU A 28 -3.87 1.65 -12.11
N ILE A 29 -3.37 0.87 -13.09
CA ILE A 29 -3.08 -0.55 -12.91
C ILE A 29 -1.95 -0.73 -11.88
N ILE A 30 -0.89 0.07 -11.97
CA ILE A 30 0.24 0.02 -11.04
C ILE A 30 -0.23 0.38 -9.64
N ASN A 31 -0.99 1.47 -9.46
CA ASN A 31 -1.53 1.88 -8.16
C ASN A 31 -2.40 0.76 -7.54
N THR A 32 -3.20 0.06 -8.35
CA THR A 32 -4.00 -1.07 -7.88
C THR A 32 -3.11 -2.22 -7.39
N SER A 33 -2.06 -2.54 -8.13
CA SER A 33 -1.14 -3.62 -7.80
C SER A 33 -0.28 -3.29 -6.57
N GLU A 34 0.22 -2.04 -6.49
CA GLU A 34 0.95 -1.54 -5.32
C GLU A 34 0.07 -1.52 -4.06
N ALA A 35 -1.20 -1.13 -4.18
CA ALA A 35 -2.15 -1.13 -3.06
C ALA A 35 -2.43 -2.53 -2.48
N VAL A 36 -2.22 -3.58 -3.27
CA VAL A 36 -2.33 -4.97 -2.80
C VAL A 36 -1.02 -5.47 -2.19
N ILE A 37 0.13 -5.18 -2.81
CA ILE A 37 1.43 -5.74 -2.42
C ILE A 37 2.06 -4.99 -1.25
N LEU A 38 2.12 -3.64 -1.32
CA LEU A 38 2.86 -2.86 -0.33
C LEU A 38 2.39 -3.04 1.12
N PRO A 39 1.07 -3.17 1.42
CA PRO A 39 0.61 -3.42 2.78
C PRO A 39 1.03 -4.78 3.37
N MET A 40 1.45 -5.72 2.52
CA MET A 40 1.91 -7.05 2.96
C MET A 40 3.39 -7.07 3.36
N LEU A 41 4.13 -6.00 3.05
CA LEU A 41 5.56 -5.92 3.27
C LEU A 41 5.88 -5.33 4.64
N VAL A 42 6.99 -5.77 5.22
CA VAL A 42 7.52 -5.16 6.47
C VAL A 42 7.79 -3.68 6.23
N ALA A 43 7.14 -2.83 7.01
CA ALA A 43 7.33 -1.39 6.97
C ALA A 43 7.07 -0.78 8.35
N ASN A 44 7.56 0.44 8.57
CA ASN A 44 7.29 1.18 9.80
C ASN A 44 5.89 1.83 9.72
N THR A 45 4.87 0.99 9.57
CA THR A 45 3.45 1.37 9.46
C THR A 45 2.62 0.56 10.43
N SER A 46 1.67 1.20 11.10
CA SER A 46 0.71 0.54 11.98
C SER A 46 -0.70 1.04 11.71
N ALA A 47 -1.69 0.13 11.77
CA ALA A 47 -3.09 0.49 11.65
C ALA A 47 -3.55 1.25 12.90
N VAL A 48 -4.26 2.37 12.69
CA VAL A 48 -4.88 3.17 13.76
C VAL A 48 -6.37 2.86 13.81
N ASN A 49 -6.81 2.23 14.89
CA ASN A 49 -8.19 1.80 15.07
C ASN A 49 -9.04 2.77 15.90
N ALA A 50 -8.42 3.64 16.69
CA ALA A 50 -9.13 4.64 17.47
C ALA A 50 -8.27 5.88 17.75
N TYR A 51 -8.93 6.98 18.06
CA TYR A 51 -8.29 8.22 18.47
C TYR A 51 -9.12 8.97 19.50
N LYS A 52 -8.46 9.85 20.26
CA LYS A 52 -9.09 10.85 21.14
C LYS A 52 -8.27 12.12 21.18
N LEU A 53 -8.87 13.23 21.59
CA LEU A 53 -8.17 14.48 21.86
C LEU A 53 -8.57 15.00 23.25
N THR A 54 -7.60 15.32 24.07
CA THR A 54 -7.82 15.93 25.38
C THR A 54 -6.73 16.99 25.58
N ASP A 55 -7.14 18.21 25.87
CA ASP A 55 -6.25 19.34 26.17
C ASP A 55 -5.14 19.54 25.12
N ASN A 56 -5.53 19.55 23.83
CA ASN A 56 -4.63 19.65 22.69
C ASN A 56 -3.63 18.50 22.53
N VAL A 57 -3.82 17.38 23.21
CA VAL A 57 -3.03 16.16 23.04
C VAL A 57 -3.90 15.10 22.36
N ALA A 58 -3.58 14.78 21.12
CA ALA A 58 -4.18 13.67 20.40
C ALA A 58 -3.51 12.37 20.83
N THR A 59 -4.31 11.37 21.14
CA THR A 59 -3.87 10.00 21.38
C THR A 59 -4.38 9.12 20.26
N TYR A 60 -3.48 8.43 19.59
CA TYR A 60 -3.76 7.46 18.54
C TYR A 60 -3.55 6.06 19.08
N TYR A 61 -4.54 5.19 18.90
CA TYR A 61 -4.47 3.80 19.33
C TYR A 61 -4.19 2.93 18.10
N THR A 62 -3.18 2.08 18.22
CA THR A 62 -2.75 1.20 17.12
C THR A 62 -3.20 -0.23 17.38
N GLN A 63 -3.50 -0.93 16.30
CA GLN A 63 -3.91 -2.34 16.38
C GLN A 63 -2.74 -3.26 16.76
N ARG A 64 -1.50 -2.86 16.42
CA ARG A 64 -0.26 -3.56 16.72
C ARG A 64 0.75 -2.61 17.35
N ALA A 65 1.81 -3.18 17.92
CA ALA A 65 2.94 -2.41 18.39
C ALA A 65 3.54 -1.59 17.23
N HIS A 66 3.65 -0.28 17.44
CA HIS A 66 4.02 0.64 16.35
C HIS A 66 5.53 0.94 16.27
N HIS A 67 6.28 0.64 17.32
CA HIS A 67 7.74 0.87 17.44
C HIS A 67 8.22 2.31 17.16
N PHE A 68 7.32 3.30 17.17
CA PHE A 68 7.71 4.71 17.06
C PHE A 68 8.39 5.18 18.33
N VAL A 69 9.24 6.20 18.21
CA VAL A 69 9.97 6.83 19.32
C VAL A 69 9.57 8.30 19.42
N ALA A 70 9.56 8.84 20.63
CA ALA A 70 9.29 10.27 20.84
C ALA A 70 10.25 11.16 20.04
N GLY A 71 9.71 12.21 19.41
CA GLY A 71 10.43 13.11 18.52
C GLY A 71 10.41 12.71 17.05
N GLN A 72 9.97 11.50 16.71
CA GLN A 72 9.83 11.08 15.31
C GLN A 72 8.63 11.75 14.63
N SER A 73 8.75 11.97 13.32
CA SER A 73 7.66 12.45 12.47
C SER A 73 6.89 11.27 11.90
N VAL A 74 5.58 11.24 12.12
CA VAL A 74 4.68 10.17 11.67
C VAL A 74 3.58 10.77 10.81
N ILE A 75 3.34 10.17 9.67
CA ILE A 75 2.25 10.52 8.76
C ILE A 75 1.03 9.69 9.12
N VAL A 76 -0.03 10.34 9.58
CA VAL A 76 -1.30 9.70 9.90
C VAL A 76 -2.29 9.97 8.78
N THR A 77 -2.94 8.92 8.27
CA THR A 77 -3.94 9.01 7.19
C THR A 77 -5.19 8.20 7.54
N GLY A 78 -6.29 8.45 6.81
CA GLY A 78 -7.54 7.71 6.99
C GLY A 78 -8.38 8.13 8.19
N LEU A 79 -8.02 9.20 8.90
CA LEU A 79 -8.80 9.76 10.00
C LEU A 79 -9.50 11.05 9.57
N PRO A 80 -10.55 11.49 10.29
CA PRO A 80 -11.14 12.80 10.08
C PRO A 80 -10.14 13.94 10.40
N ALA A 81 -10.26 15.06 9.72
CA ALA A 81 -9.49 16.24 10.09
C ALA A 81 -9.81 16.67 11.54
N PRO A 82 -8.82 17.14 12.30
CA PRO A 82 -7.42 17.41 11.96
C PRO A 82 -6.46 16.22 12.24
N PHE A 83 -6.96 15.03 12.48
CA PHE A 83 -6.17 13.86 12.91
C PHE A 83 -5.38 13.20 11.77
N SER A 84 -5.81 13.34 10.50
CA SER A 84 -5.02 12.97 9.33
C SER A 84 -4.02 14.08 9.01
N ALA A 85 -2.80 13.94 9.51
CA ALA A 85 -1.74 14.92 9.35
C ALA A 85 -0.37 14.28 9.59
N THR A 86 0.68 14.97 9.20
CA THR A 86 2.02 14.67 9.66
C THR A 86 2.20 15.26 11.07
N VAL A 87 2.46 14.38 12.04
CA VAL A 87 2.56 14.76 13.45
C VAL A 87 3.91 14.35 14.03
N THR A 88 4.37 15.11 15.01
CA THR A 88 5.55 14.74 15.81
C THR A 88 5.08 13.95 17.03
N VAL A 89 5.64 12.79 17.23
CA VAL A 89 5.34 11.92 18.39
C VAL A 89 5.88 12.55 19.64
N VAL A 90 5.01 12.71 20.66
CA VAL A 90 5.35 13.33 21.95
C VAL A 90 5.62 12.25 23.01
N ASP A 91 4.72 11.31 23.16
CA ASP A 91 4.83 10.20 24.10
C ASP A 91 4.41 8.88 23.44
N VAL A 92 4.98 7.79 23.89
CA VAL A 92 4.81 6.45 23.29
C VAL A 92 4.51 5.39 24.32
N HIS A 93 3.62 4.49 23.96
CA HIS A 93 3.38 3.22 24.63
C HIS A 93 3.25 2.15 23.52
N GLU A 94 3.31 0.91 23.87
CA GLU A 94 3.33 -0.21 22.92
C GLU A 94 2.23 -0.13 21.85
N TYR A 95 1.00 0.21 22.23
CA TYR A 95 -0.19 0.24 21.33
C TYR A 95 -0.81 1.63 21.22
N ARG A 96 -0.09 2.68 21.56
CA ARG A 96 -0.56 4.06 21.40
C ARG A 96 0.59 5.04 21.37
N PHE A 97 0.40 6.12 20.65
CA PHE A 97 1.28 7.29 20.68
C PHE A 97 0.47 8.58 20.80
N THR A 98 1.11 9.63 21.23
CA THR A 98 0.49 10.94 21.34
C THR A 98 1.18 11.98 20.46
N ALA A 99 0.43 12.98 20.06
CA ALA A 99 0.95 14.13 19.32
C ALA A 99 0.19 15.41 19.73
N ALA A 100 0.82 16.56 19.58
CA ALA A 100 0.18 17.82 19.83
C ALA A 100 -0.71 18.23 18.63
N ILE A 101 -2.01 18.39 18.88
CA ILE A 101 -2.99 18.90 17.90
C ILE A 101 -3.90 19.90 18.60
N THR A 102 -3.89 21.14 18.12
CA THR A 102 -4.78 22.18 18.66
C THR A 102 -6.19 22.03 18.07
N ASN A 103 -7.12 21.55 18.88
CA ASN A 103 -8.54 21.47 18.52
C ASN A 103 -9.41 21.26 19.78
N ALA A 104 -10.73 21.32 19.61
CA ALA A 104 -11.69 20.98 20.67
C ALA A 104 -11.52 19.50 21.11
N ASN A 105 -11.75 19.24 22.39
CA ASN A 105 -11.66 17.88 22.94
C ASN A 105 -12.59 16.92 22.20
N VAL A 106 -12.08 15.73 21.89
CA VAL A 106 -12.81 14.65 21.22
C VAL A 106 -12.72 13.41 22.11
N THR A 107 -13.87 12.87 22.49
CA THR A 107 -13.94 11.59 23.20
C THR A 107 -13.39 10.47 22.33
N LEU A 108 -13.02 9.35 22.94
CA LEU A 108 -12.52 8.17 22.21
C LEU A 108 -13.49 7.79 21.10
N ARG A 109 -12.98 7.66 19.89
CA ARG A 109 -13.71 7.23 18.70
C ARG A 109 -12.96 6.12 17.99
N GLU A 110 -13.66 5.04 17.72
CA GLU A 110 -13.20 3.98 16.83
C GLU A 110 -13.40 4.38 15.37
N ILE A 111 -12.57 3.82 14.48
CA ILE A 111 -12.59 4.08 13.04
C ILE A 111 -12.63 2.77 12.27
N ILE A 112 -13.60 2.67 11.36
CA ILE A 112 -13.75 1.59 10.41
C ILE A 112 -14.02 2.20 9.02
N PRO A 113 -13.21 1.91 7.98
CA PRO A 113 -11.94 1.16 8.04
C PRO A 113 -10.87 1.89 8.86
N THR A 114 -9.87 1.15 9.35
CA THR A 114 -8.79 1.71 10.15
C THR A 114 -7.99 2.75 9.37
N GLY A 115 -7.50 3.78 10.06
CA GLY A 115 -6.47 4.65 9.53
C GLY A 115 -5.09 3.99 9.56
N THR A 116 -4.08 4.69 9.07
CA THR A 116 -2.69 4.23 9.13
C THR A 116 -1.79 5.31 9.72
N ALA A 117 -0.79 4.89 10.47
CA ALA A 117 0.31 5.73 10.96
C ALA A 117 1.62 5.16 10.41
N THR A 118 2.36 5.96 9.63
CA THR A 118 3.60 5.54 8.97
C THR A 118 4.73 6.47 9.35
N LEU A 119 5.88 5.91 9.73
CA LEU A 119 7.07 6.72 9.98
C LEU A 119 7.48 7.45 8.70
N SER A 120 7.68 8.76 8.78
CA SER A 120 7.98 9.60 7.62
C SER A 120 9.29 9.16 6.95
N GLY A 121 9.25 8.90 5.64
CA GLY A 121 10.37 8.40 4.85
C GLY A 121 10.65 6.88 5.00
N TYR A 122 9.78 6.14 5.69
CA TYR A 122 9.91 4.70 5.93
C TYR A 122 8.62 3.94 5.60
N SER A 123 7.86 4.41 4.63
CA SER A 123 6.77 3.62 4.05
C SER A 123 7.32 2.40 3.31
N ALA A 124 6.48 1.39 3.05
CA ALA A 124 6.91 0.25 2.23
C ALA A 124 7.43 0.71 0.86
N ALA A 125 6.81 1.72 0.25
CA ALA A 125 7.27 2.30 -1.01
C ALA A 125 8.66 2.94 -0.91
N ASP A 126 8.94 3.66 0.18
CA ASP A 126 10.26 4.28 0.39
C ASP A 126 11.35 3.22 0.63
N ILE A 127 11.04 2.21 1.45
CA ILE A 127 12.01 1.15 1.82
C ILE A 127 12.35 0.27 0.62
N TYR A 128 11.36 -0.08 -0.20
CA TYR A 128 11.51 -1.04 -1.30
C TYR A 128 11.65 -0.40 -2.67
N ALA A 129 11.79 0.92 -2.76
CA ALA A 129 12.17 1.60 -3.99
C ALA A 129 13.48 0.99 -4.53
N ASN A 130 13.51 0.63 -5.82
CA ASN A 130 14.64 -0.02 -6.48
C ASN A 130 15.00 -1.42 -5.93
N THR A 131 14.04 -2.15 -5.37
CA THR A 131 14.23 -3.55 -4.96
C THR A 131 13.72 -4.48 -6.06
N PRO A 132 14.61 -5.14 -6.85
CA PRO A 132 14.21 -5.86 -8.08
C PRO A 132 13.16 -6.97 -7.86
N ALA A 133 13.19 -7.63 -6.69
CA ALA A 133 12.22 -8.68 -6.36
C ALA A 133 10.80 -8.10 -6.20
N ILE A 134 10.69 -6.94 -5.53
CA ILE A 134 9.42 -6.26 -5.31
C ILE A 134 8.90 -5.66 -6.62
N GLU A 135 9.76 -4.99 -7.39
CA GLU A 135 9.41 -4.47 -8.71
C GLU A 135 8.88 -5.59 -9.63
N SER A 136 9.56 -6.73 -9.66
CA SER A 136 9.16 -7.89 -10.46
C SER A 136 7.81 -8.47 -10.00
N ALA A 137 7.56 -8.52 -8.69
CA ALA A 137 6.29 -8.98 -8.14
C ALA A 137 5.15 -8.03 -8.53
N ILE A 138 5.33 -6.71 -8.39
CA ILE A 138 4.36 -5.70 -8.79
C ILE A 138 4.07 -5.78 -10.29
N LEU A 139 5.11 -5.85 -11.13
CA LEU A 139 4.97 -5.97 -12.59
C LEU A 139 4.22 -7.24 -13.00
N ALA A 140 4.44 -8.36 -12.30
CA ALA A 140 3.71 -9.61 -12.55
C ALA A 140 2.21 -9.44 -12.26
N VAL A 141 1.85 -8.80 -11.14
CA VAL A 141 0.44 -8.51 -10.81
C VAL A 141 -0.15 -7.50 -11.80
N CYS A 142 0.59 -6.44 -12.16
CA CYS A 142 0.16 -5.48 -13.17
C CYS A 142 -0.18 -6.15 -14.50
N THR A 143 0.66 -7.09 -14.95
CA THR A 143 0.44 -7.84 -16.20
C THR A 143 -0.86 -8.63 -16.13
N GLU A 144 -1.14 -9.30 -15.03
CA GLU A 144 -2.39 -10.06 -14.81
C GLU A 144 -3.61 -9.13 -14.82
N VAL A 145 -3.55 -8.00 -14.08
CA VAL A 145 -4.64 -7.01 -14.05
C VAL A 145 -4.88 -6.43 -15.46
N PHE A 146 -3.82 -6.11 -16.19
CA PHE A 146 -3.91 -5.62 -17.55
C PHE A 146 -4.60 -6.63 -18.48
N GLN A 147 -4.14 -7.89 -18.45
CA GLN A 147 -4.72 -8.96 -19.27
C GLN A 147 -6.19 -9.23 -18.93
N SER A 148 -6.55 -9.22 -17.65
CA SER A 148 -7.94 -9.41 -17.22
C SER A 148 -8.87 -8.30 -17.71
N ARG A 149 -8.40 -7.05 -17.73
CA ARG A 149 -9.18 -5.90 -18.25
C ARG A 149 -9.39 -5.99 -19.76
N ILE A 150 -8.36 -6.39 -20.52
CA ILE A 150 -8.46 -6.55 -21.97
C ILE A 150 -9.37 -7.73 -22.33
N ALA A 151 -9.23 -8.87 -21.64
CA ALA A 151 -10.07 -10.04 -21.87
C ALA A 151 -11.57 -9.74 -21.58
N ALA A 152 -11.87 -8.93 -20.57
CA ALA A 152 -13.21 -8.49 -20.25
C ALA A 152 -13.81 -7.53 -21.31
N GLY A 153 -12.96 -6.78 -22.02
CA GLY A 153 -13.36 -5.84 -23.07
C GLY A 153 -13.79 -6.48 -24.39
N GLY A 154 -13.60 -7.76 -24.59
CA GLY A 154 -14.14 -8.51 -25.74
C GLY A 154 -13.53 -8.19 -27.10
N GLU A 155 -12.46 -7.40 -27.20
CA GLU A 155 -11.79 -7.05 -28.45
C GLU A 155 -10.35 -7.57 -28.55
N ILE A 156 -10.23 -8.89 -28.69
CA ILE A 156 -9.06 -9.45 -29.38
C ILE A 156 -9.58 -10.22 -30.58
N GLN A 157 -9.99 -9.49 -31.63
CA GLN A 157 -10.07 -10.06 -32.95
C GLN A 157 -8.66 -10.16 -33.54
N GLY A 158 -8.19 -11.38 -33.63
CA GLY A 158 -7.09 -11.75 -34.49
C GLY A 158 -5.76 -11.89 -33.82
N VAL A 159 -5.52 -13.01 -33.26
CA VAL A 159 -4.39 -13.94 -33.37
C VAL A 159 -4.72 -15.14 -32.48
N ASP A 160 -4.41 -16.36 -32.95
CA ASP A 160 -4.62 -17.64 -32.25
C ASP A 160 -4.05 -17.69 -30.83
N PHE A 161 -4.70 -17.02 -29.90
CA PHE A 161 -4.55 -17.31 -28.48
C PHE A 161 -5.68 -18.27 -28.09
N ALA A 162 -5.39 -19.56 -28.19
CA ALA A 162 -6.17 -20.54 -27.46
C ALA A 162 -6.22 -20.09 -26.00
N SER A 163 -7.34 -19.53 -25.61
CA SER A 163 -7.61 -19.19 -24.21
C SER A 163 -7.53 -20.48 -23.41
N THR A 164 -6.42 -20.69 -22.74
CA THR A 164 -6.32 -21.67 -21.66
C THR A 164 -6.75 -20.92 -20.37
N PRO A 165 -8.04 -20.95 -20.04
CA PRO A 165 -8.62 -19.99 -19.12
C PRO A 165 -8.27 -20.19 -17.65
N TYR A 166 -7.44 -21.14 -17.24
CA TYR A 166 -7.50 -21.50 -15.82
C TYR A 166 -6.21 -21.94 -15.11
N ARG A 167 -5.04 -21.78 -15.71
CA ARG A 167 -3.79 -22.18 -15.02
C ARG A 167 -2.92 -21.03 -14.53
N MET A 168 -3.24 -19.78 -14.87
CA MET A 168 -2.39 -18.64 -14.48
C MET A 168 -2.48 -18.27 -13.01
N GLY A 169 -3.64 -18.30 -12.38
CA GLY A 169 -3.82 -17.83 -11.01
C GLY A 169 -2.90 -18.50 -9.97
N ARG A 170 -2.80 -19.82 -9.99
CA ARG A 170 -1.91 -20.55 -9.05
C ARG A 170 -0.43 -20.31 -9.32
N SER A 171 -0.03 -20.22 -10.58
CA SER A 171 1.37 -19.97 -10.95
C SER A 171 1.78 -18.53 -10.62
N LEU A 172 0.88 -17.57 -10.79
CA LEU A 172 1.11 -16.17 -10.40
C LEU A 172 1.27 -16.04 -8.89
N THR A 173 0.32 -16.57 -8.12
CA THR A 173 0.39 -16.54 -6.65
C THR A 173 1.69 -17.16 -6.15
N ASN A 174 2.10 -18.30 -6.67
CA ASN A 174 3.35 -18.95 -6.26
C ASN A 174 4.58 -18.11 -6.62
N ARG A 175 4.63 -17.50 -7.82
CA ARG A 175 5.76 -16.62 -8.21
C ARG A 175 5.84 -15.38 -7.34
N VAL A 176 4.70 -14.69 -7.17
CA VAL A 176 4.63 -13.47 -6.36
C VAL A 176 5.00 -13.80 -4.91
N SER A 177 4.40 -14.84 -4.32
CA SER A 177 4.73 -15.27 -2.96
C SER A 177 6.21 -15.61 -2.79
N THR A 178 6.81 -16.31 -3.76
CA THR A 178 8.24 -16.65 -3.70
C THR A 178 9.14 -15.41 -3.72
N LEU A 179 8.79 -14.41 -4.54
CA LEU A 179 9.54 -13.14 -4.62
C LEU A 179 9.37 -12.29 -3.36
N LEU A 180 8.18 -12.31 -2.76
CA LEU A 180 7.84 -11.50 -1.59
C LEU A 180 8.25 -12.14 -0.27
N MET A 181 8.41 -13.48 -0.21
CA MET A 181 8.62 -14.23 1.03
C MET A 181 9.67 -13.63 1.99
N PRO A 182 10.84 -13.15 1.54
CA PRO A 182 11.84 -12.55 2.43
C PRO A 182 11.43 -11.19 3.02
N TYR A 183 10.39 -10.56 2.47
CA TYR A 183 9.97 -9.19 2.78
C TYR A 183 8.57 -9.13 3.41
N LEU A 184 7.87 -10.27 3.51
CA LEU A 184 6.50 -10.32 4.05
C LEU A 184 6.49 -10.00 5.53
N ASP A 185 5.56 -9.16 5.92
CA ASP A 185 5.18 -8.98 7.31
C ASP A 185 4.30 -10.15 7.74
N VAL A 186 4.88 -11.08 8.50
CA VAL A 186 4.22 -12.32 8.95
C VAL A 186 2.99 -12.01 9.81
N GLU A 187 3.00 -10.90 10.55
CA GLU A 187 1.87 -10.48 11.38
C GLU A 187 0.67 -10.00 10.56
N THR A 188 0.92 -9.50 9.34
CA THR A 188 -0.17 -9.05 8.42
C THR A 188 -0.82 -10.22 7.71
N VAL A 189 -0.07 -11.30 7.45
CA VAL A 189 -0.52 -12.43 6.62
C VAL A 189 -1.32 -13.45 7.43
N VAL A 190 -1.22 -13.43 8.76
CA VAL A 190 -1.84 -14.42 9.67
C VAL A 190 -3.20 -13.96 10.23
N GLN A 191 -3.74 -12.82 9.79
CA GLN A 191 -5.08 -12.35 10.20
C GLN A 191 -6.21 -12.87 9.31
#